data_c33b068bd0ef5c4dcdf9c69e2faa078d
#
_entry.id   c33b068bd0ef5c4dcdf9c69e2faa078d
#
_cell.length_a   1.000
_cell.length_b   1.000
_cell.length_c   1.000
_cell.angle_alpha   90.00
_cell.angle_beta   90.00
_cell.angle_gamma   90.00
#
_symmetry.space_group_name_H-M   'P 1'
#
loop_
_entity.id
_entity.type
_entity.pdbx_description
1 polymer ?
#
loop_
_entity_poly.entity_id
_entity_poly.type
_entity_poly.pdbx_seq_one_letter_code
_entity_poly.pdbx_strand_id
1 'polypeptide(L)'
;LFSTNPTAADSQKVYNLALELKKEAESGADFARLADENSEDPSVQNNHGDLGYFERDRMVKEFSDAAFAGKKGEIVGPVKTTFGLHIIKIQDRKVEDGVEKVSASHILLKYSPSASTIETAQDLANNFSEIAKEDGFQMTADRYRYEVKQTTEFMNRNYIPGLGQLPTATAWVFKADKNEVSPVYRTPQGYVVLQVSEIFPSGFRLYEEVKALCKNRVEQQKRKELARTYALEIQEKLNRGETFEAIVVADPSRKVSLDSTIQFTRSQNIPKIGRVPELAAAAFMLIPGVVSPILESERGFYFIKVLERTAIDEEDYQAQKENIRLRLLNQKSQRFFNDWYEKLKQKSKIEDNRSLFFAA
;
A
#
# COMPACT_ATOMS: atom_id res chain seq x y z
N LEU A 1 -11.66 -15.49 14.22
CA LEU A 1 -11.52 -15.53 12.77
C LEU A 1 -11.55 -16.98 12.28
N PHE A 2 -12.47 -17.30 11.40
CA PHE A 2 -12.59 -18.56 10.70
C PHE A 2 -11.90 -18.42 9.34
N SER A 3 -10.70 -18.97 9.27
CA SER A 3 -9.81 -18.74 8.12
C SER A 3 -10.30 -19.48 6.88
N THR A 4 -10.21 -18.81 5.73
CA THR A 4 -10.37 -19.41 4.41
C THR A 4 -9.01 -19.64 3.72
N ASN A 5 -7.92 -19.74 4.47
CA ASN A 5 -6.64 -20.14 3.90
C ASN A 5 -6.75 -21.53 3.27
N PRO A 6 -6.04 -21.79 2.17
CA PRO A 6 -6.02 -23.11 1.54
C PRO A 6 -5.63 -24.20 2.53
N THR A 7 -6.40 -25.27 2.57
CA THR A 7 -6.11 -26.45 3.38
C THR A 7 -5.03 -27.33 2.74
N ALA A 8 -4.56 -28.33 3.50
CA ALA A 8 -3.68 -29.36 2.94
C ALA A 8 -4.35 -30.10 1.75
N ALA A 9 -5.67 -30.32 1.83
CA ALA A 9 -6.43 -30.93 0.73
C ALA A 9 -6.49 -30.03 -0.50
N ASP A 10 -6.67 -28.71 -0.32
CA ASP A 10 -6.62 -27.75 -1.42
C ASP A 10 -5.22 -27.72 -2.05
N SER A 11 -4.19 -27.68 -1.24
CA SER A 11 -2.79 -27.72 -1.68
C SER A 11 -2.48 -28.99 -2.49
N GLN A 12 -3.02 -30.13 -2.04
CA GLN A 12 -2.85 -31.41 -2.73
C GLN A 12 -3.56 -31.42 -4.08
N LYS A 13 -4.77 -30.81 -4.19
CA LYS A 13 -5.48 -30.67 -5.47
C LYS A 13 -4.67 -29.87 -6.48
N VAL A 14 -4.11 -28.72 -6.04
CA VAL A 14 -3.26 -27.88 -6.89
C VAL A 14 -2.00 -28.64 -7.33
N TYR A 15 -1.39 -29.41 -6.41
CA TYR A 15 -0.22 -30.22 -6.73
C TYR A 15 -0.54 -31.34 -7.75
N ASN A 16 -1.69 -32.00 -7.61
CA ASN A 16 -2.12 -33.04 -8.55
C ASN A 16 -2.39 -32.44 -9.94
N LEU A 17 -3.08 -31.28 -10.00
CA LEU A 17 -3.28 -30.56 -11.26
C LEU A 17 -1.94 -30.17 -11.92
N ALA A 18 -0.97 -29.72 -11.13
CA ALA A 18 0.37 -29.42 -11.64
C ALA A 18 1.05 -30.66 -12.27
N LEU A 19 0.90 -31.81 -11.64
CA LEU A 19 1.43 -33.09 -12.20
C LEU A 19 0.71 -33.51 -13.50
N GLU A 20 -0.61 -33.33 -13.57
CA GLU A 20 -1.41 -33.60 -14.77
C GLU A 20 -0.97 -32.70 -15.93
N LEU A 21 -0.91 -31.39 -15.71
CA LEU A 21 -0.46 -30.43 -16.74
C LEU A 21 0.98 -30.67 -17.18
N LYS A 22 1.87 -31.04 -16.24
CA LYS A 22 3.24 -31.43 -16.59
C LYS A 22 3.24 -32.63 -17.53
N LYS A 23 2.49 -33.68 -17.19
CA LYS A 23 2.37 -34.90 -18.00
C LYS A 23 1.78 -34.61 -19.40
N GLU A 24 0.76 -33.76 -19.49
CA GLU A 24 0.19 -33.33 -20.76
C GLU A 24 1.23 -32.57 -21.61
N ALA A 25 1.96 -31.66 -21.01
CA ALA A 25 3.03 -30.91 -21.68
C ALA A 25 4.16 -31.85 -22.16
N GLU A 26 4.56 -32.85 -21.36
CA GLU A 26 5.56 -33.86 -21.70
C GLU A 26 5.08 -34.79 -22.83
N SER A 27 3.76 -35.02 -22.95
CA SER A 27 3.18 -35.81 -24.05
C SER A 27 2.99 -35.01 -25.35
N GLY A 28 3.43 -33.77 -25.38
CA GLY A 28 3.46 -32.95 -26.60
C GLY A 28 2.26 -32.02 -26.78
N ALA A 29 1.45 -31.81 -25.74
CA ALA A 29 0.40 -30.80 -25.76
C ALA A 29 0.99 -29.41 -25.99
N ASP A 30 0.23 -28.51 -26.62
CA ASP A 30 0.64 -27.13 -26.80
C ASP A 30 0.73 -26.40 -25.45
N PHE A 31 1.95 -26.05 -25.06
CA PHE A 31 2.23 -25.43 -23.77
C PHE A 31 1.60 -24.04 -23.63
N ALA A 32 1.54 -23.26 -24.72
CA ALA A 32 0.90 -21.95 -24.72
C ALA A 32 -0.60 -22.07 -24.45
N ARG A 33 -1.26 -23.04 -25.07
CA ARG A 33 -2.69 -23.34 -24.82
C ARG A 33 -2.91 -23.81 -23.38
N LEU A 34 -2.04 -24.68 -22.85
CA LEU A 34 -2.13 -25.12 -21.45
C LEU A 34 -1.94 -23.93 -20.48
N ALA A 35 -1.05 -22.99 -20.82
CA ALA A 35 -0.85 -21.77 -20.02
C ALA A 35 -2.08 -20.86 -20.08
N ASP A 36 -2.66 -20.62 -21.24
CA ASP A 36 -3.86 -19.80 -21.40
C ASP A 36 -5.07 -20.35 -20.62
N GLU A 37 -5.23 -21.67 -20.62
CA GLU A 37 -6.35 -22.34 -19.96
C GLU A 37 -6.18 -22.47 -18.44
N ASN A 38 -4.95 -22.53 -17.91
CA ASN A 38 -4.71 -22.93 -16.53
C ASN A 38 -3.84 -21.98 -15.73
N SER A 39 -3.04 -21.10 -16.35
CA SER A 39 -2.11 -20.25 -15.60
C SER A 39 -2.83 -19.10 -14.91
N GLU A 40 -2.54 -18.92 -13.63
CA GLU A 40 -3.01 -17.80 -12.81
C GLU A 40 -2.01 -16.62 -12.76
N ASP A 41 -1.03 -16.61 -13.67
CA ASP A 41 -0.16 -15.46 -13.87
C ASP A 41 -0.90 -14.37 -14.65
N PRO A 42 -1.00 -13.13 -14.11
CA PRO A 42 -1.70 -12.05 -14.83
C PRO A 42 -1.13 -11.72 -16.20
N SER A 43 0.14 -12.03 -16.47
CA SER A 43 0.78 -11.76 -17.75
C SER A 43 0.38 -12.74 -18.86
N VAL A 44 -0.21 -13.90 -18.53
CA VAL A 44 -0.56 -14.95 -19.47
C VAL A 44 -1.47 -14.46 -20.60
N GLN A 45 -2.36 -13.53 -20.32
CA GLN A 45 -3.27 -12.93 -21.32
C GLN A 45 -2.53 -12.20 -22.45
N ASN A 46 -1.28 -11.80 -22.24
CA ASN A 46 -0.49 -11.07 -23.23
C ASN A 46 0.67 -11.89 -23.80
N ASN A 47 1.20 -12.85 -23.03
CA ASN A 47 2.42 -13.59 -23.38
C ASN A 47 2.22 -15.10 -23.52
N HIS A 48 1.01 -15.62 -23.26
CA HIS A 48 0.70 -17.05 -23.35
C HIS A 48 1.66 -17.94 -22.53
N GLY A 49 2.10 -17.38 -21.39
CA GLY A 49 3.07 -17.98 -20.48
C GLY A 49 4.54 -17.82 -20.92
N ASP A 50 4.84 -17.20 -22.05
CA ASP A 50 6.22 -16.98 -22.52
C ASP A 50 6.89 -15.82 -21.77
N LEU A 51 8.02 -16.11 -21.11
CA LEU A 51 8.82 -15.14 -20.35
C LEU A 51 9.97 -14.57 -21.16
N GLY A 52 10.24 -15.12 -22.37
CA GLY A 52 11.39 -14.80 -23.16
C GLY A 52 12.71 -15.17 -22.47
N TYR A 53 13.83 -14.52 -22.90
CA TYR A 53 15.13 -14.72 -22.28
C TYR A 53 15.30 -13.91 -21.01
N PHE A 54 15.75 -14.56 -19.93
CA PHE A 54 16.05 -13.90 -18.66
C PHE A 54 17.37 -14.41 -18.04
N GLU A 55 17.95 -13.58 -17.20
CA GLU A 55 19.13 -13.89 -16.40
C GLU A 55 18.74 -14.48 -15.06
N ARG A 56 19.68 -15.16 -14.37
CA ARG A 56 19.42 -15.92 -13.15
C ARG A 56 18.83 -15.07 -12.00
N ASP A 57 19.17 -13.81 -11.90
CA ASP A 57 18.74 -12.88 -10.86
C ASP A 57 17.40 -12.19 -11.13
N ARG A 58 16.80 -12.43 -12.29
CA ARG A 58 15.53 -11.79 -12.70
C ARG A 58 14.29 -12.46 -12.14
N MET A 59 14.40 -13.71 -11.73
CA MET A 59 13.28 -14.51 -11.17
C MET A 59 13.60 -14.91 -9.73
N VAL A 60 12.56 -15.37 -9.00
CA VAL A 60 12.76 -15.91 -7.65
C VAL A 60 13.67 -17.15 -7.70
N LYS A 61 14.45 -17.32 -6.64
CA LYS A 61 15.56 -18.29 -6.59
C LYS A 61 15.14 -19.70 -7.01
N GLU A 62 14.05 -20.22 -6.47
CA GLU A 62 13.59 -21.58 -6.72
C GLU A 62 13.22 -21.78 -8.20
N PHE A 63 12.58 -20.78 -8.82
CA PHE A 63 12.24 -20.78 -10.24
C PHE A 63 13.49 -20.73 -11.09
N SER A 64 14.39 -19.80 -10.80
CA SER A 64 15.67 -19.66 -11.51
C SER A 64 16.51 -20.94 -11.43
N ASP A 65 16.67 -21.50 -10.24
CA ASP A 65 17.47 -22.72 -10.05
C ASP A 65 16.91 -23.88 -10.89
N ALA A 66 15.58 -24.04 -10.93
CA ALA A 66 14.94 -25.06 -11.74
C ALA A 66 15.07 -24.78 -13.25
N ALA A 67 14.85 -23.55 -13.70
CA ALA A 67 14.95 -23.18 -15.11
C ALA A 67 16.38 -23.32 -15.65
N PHE A 68 17.38 -22.91 -14.87
CA PHE A 68 18.79 -23.02 -15.25
C PHE A 68 19.38 -24.43 -15.10
N ALA A 69 18.75 -25.33 -14.35
CA ALA A 69 19.14 -26.73 -14.29
C ALA A 69 18.55 -27.55 -15.44
N GLY A 70 17.37 -27.14 -15.98
CA GLY A 70 16.67 -27.85 -17.04
C GLY A 70 17.37 -27.78 -18.39
N LYS A 71 17.14 -28.77 -19.25
CA LYS A 71 17.66 -28.83 -20.62
C LYS A 71 16.70 -28.21 -21.60
N LYS A 72 17.20 -27.75 -22.74
CA LYS A 72 16.35 -27.28 -23.86
C LYS A 72 15.29 -28.32 -24.22
N GLY A 73 14.02 -27.91 -24.27
CA GLY A 73 12.85 -28.76 -24.52
C GLY A 73 12.29 -29.48 -23.30
N GLU A 74 12.95 -29.42 -22.15
CA GLU A 74 12.52 -30.10 -20.93
C GLU A 74 11.37 -29.34 -20.25
N ILE A 75 10.42 -30.10 -19.67
CA ILE A 75 9.37 -29.62 -18.80
C ILE A 75 9.77 -29.86 -17.35
N VAL A 76 10.08 -28.79 -16.63
CA VAL A 76 10.55 -28.82 -15.24
C VAL A 76 9.41 -28.48 -14.29
N GLY A 77 9.40 -29.11 -13.13
CA GLY A 77 8.42 -28.83 -12.08
C GLY A 77 7.63 -30.06 -11.64
N PRO A 78 6.62 -29.90 -10.77
CA PRO A 78 6.18 -28.64 -10.16
C PRO A 78 7.22 -28.00 -9.26
N VAL A 79 7.55 -26.72 -9.48
CA VAL A 79 8.48 -25.94 -8.69
C VAL A 79 7.70 -25.04 -7.74
N LYS A 80 7.92 -25.21 -6.45
CA LYS A 80 7.26 -24.40 -5.42
C LYS A 80 8.01 -23.08 -5.21
N THR A 81 7.28 -21.98 -5.27
CA THR A 81 7.77 -20.64 -4.94
C THR A 81 6.81 -19.93 -3.98
N THR A 82 7.10 -18.70 -3.61
CA THR A 82 6.20 -17.83 -2.83
C THR A 82 4.92 -17.48 -3.59
N PHE A 83 4.89 -17.61 -4.92
CA PHE A 83 3.72 -17.30 -5.75
C PHE A 83 2.79 -18.50 -5.99
N GLY A 84 3.29 -19.73 -5.82
CA GLY A 84 2.54 -20.95 -6.07
C GLY A 84 3.43 -22.06 -6.60
N LEU A 85 2.82 -22.95 -7.39
CA LEU A 85 3.50 -24.01 -8.13
C LEU A 85 3.70 -23.57 -9.59
N HIS A 86 4.90 -23.81 -10.11
CA HIS A 86 5.24 -23.51 -11.48
C HIS A 86 5.56 -24.78 -12.26
N ILE A 87 5.05 -24.89 -13.46
CA ILE A 87 5.50 -25.82 -14.50
C ILE A 87 6.25 -24.97 -15.51
N ILE A 88 7.48 -25.34 -15.83
CA ILE A 88 8.40 -24.54 -16.63
C ILE A 88 8.83 -25.33 -17.84
N LYS A 89 8.61 -24.81 -19.03
CA LYS A 89 9.14 -25.36 -20.29
C LYS A 89 10.38 -24.57 -20.70
N ILE A 90 11.51 -25.23 -20.79
CA ILE A 90 12.76 -24.60 -21.24
C ILE A 90 12.75 -24.57 -22.77
N GLN A 91 12.66 -23.36 -23.33
CA GLN A 91 12.61 -23.17 -24.78
C GLN A 91 13.99 -23.12 -25.41
N ASP A 92 14.90 -22.36 -24.79
CA ASP A 92 16.26 -22.19 -25.32
C ASP A 92 17.25 -21.73 -24.23
N ARG A 93 18.54 -21.81 -24.55
CA ARG A 93 19.64 -21.33 -23.71
C ARG A 93 20.69 -20.66 -24.59
N LYS A 94 21.22 -19.53 -24.14
CA LYS A 94 22.31 -18.83 -24.82
C LYS A 94 23.27 -18.20 -23.80
N VAL A 95 24.49 -17.94 -24.26
CA VAL A 95 25.40 -17.07 -23.52
C VAL A 95 25.58 -15.79 -24.37
N GLU A 96 25.35 -14.65 -23.76
CA GLU A 96 25.43 -13.34 -24.37
C GLU A 96 26.23 -12.42 -23.45
N ASP A 97 27.27 -11.81 -23.97
CA ASP A 97 28.21 -10.98 -23.18
C ASP A 97 28.80 -11.70 -21.94
N GLY A 98 29.03 -13.01 -22.05
CA GLY A 98 29.54 -13.84 -20.94
C GLY A 98 28.49 -14.20 -19.87
N VAL A 99 27.22 -13.80 -20.03
CA VAL A 99 26.12 -14.11 -19.11
C VAL A 99 25.24 -15.16 -19.73
N GLU A 100 24.95 -16.22 -18.94
CA GLU A 100 24.01 -17.26 -19.34
C GLU A 100 22.57 -16.74 -19.20
N LYS A 101 21.77 -16.91 -20.26
CA LYS A 101 20.34 -16.59 -20.33
C LYS A 101 19.54 -17.82 -20.72
N VAL A 102 18.40 -17.99 -20.10
CA VAL A 102 17.43 -19.05 -20.40
C VAL A 102 16.15 -18.42 -20.92
N SER A 103 15.61 -18.99 -22.01
CA SER A 103 14.26 -18.69 -22.49
C SER A 103 13.33 -19.79 -22.01
N ALA A 104 12.24 -19.40 -21.36
CA ALA A 104 11.26 -20.37 -20.84
C ALA A 104 9.83 -19.84 -20.90
N SER A 105 8.89 -20.79 -20.99
CA SER A 105 7.48 -20.52 -20.70
C SER A 105 7.11 -21.16 -19.38
N HIS A 106 6.08 -20.61 -18.71
CA HIS A 106 5.60 -21.18 -17.46
C HIS A 106 4.08 -21.19 -17.32
N ILE A 107 3.61 -22.10 -16.46
CA ILE A 107 2.24 -22.13 -15.94
C ILE A 107 2.33 -21.93 -14.45
N LEU A 108 1.65 -20.92 -13.90
CA LEU A 108 1.56 -20.65 -12.47
C LEU A 108 0.22 -21.14 -11.94
N LEU A 109 0.25 -22.00 -10.92
CA LEU A 109 -0.91 -22.43 -10.15
C LEU A 109 -0.81 -21.92 -8.71
N LYS A 110 -1.73 -21.06 -8.28
CA LYS A 110 -1.75 -20.52 -6.92
C LYS A 110 -2.43 -21.47 -5.95
N TYR A 111 -2.04 -21.43 -4.70
CA TYR A 111 -2.78 -22.10 -3.64
C TYR A 111 -4.00 -21.26 -3.27
N SER A 112 -5.17 -21.67 -3.78
CA SER A 112 -6.44 -21.01 -3.49
C SER A 112 -7.35 -21.94 -2.71
N PRO A 113 -8.19 -21.42 -1.78
CA PRO A 113 -9.16 -22.23 -1.08
C PRO A 113 -10.22 -22.76 -2.03
N SER A 114 -10.62 -24.01 -1.89
CA SER A 114 -11.76 -24.56 -2.63
C SER A 114 -13.08 -23.96 -2.12
N ALA A 115 -14.13 -24.07 -2.95
CA ALA A 115 -15.48 -23.66 -2.55
C ALA A 115 -15.91 -24.35 -1.23
N SER A 116 -15.60 -25.63 -1.07
CA SER A 116 -15.90 -26.38 0.16
C SER A 116 -15.14 -25.85 1.38
N THR A 117 -13.90 -25.38 1.21
CA THR A 117 -13.13 -24.75 2.32
C THR A 117 -13.77 -23.43 2.73
N ILE A 118 -14.21 -22.61 1.76
CA ILE A 118 -14.91 -21.36 2.02
C ILE A 118 -16.24 -21.58 2.71
N GLU A 119 -17.05 -22.51 2.21
CA GLU A 119 -18.37 -22.87 2.76
C GLU A 119 -18.23 -23.40 4.19
N THR A 120 -17.28 -24.33 4.43
CA THR A 120 -17.02 -24.84 5.78
C THR A 120 -16.64 -23.73 6.75
N ALA A 121 -15.78 -22.79 6.35
CA ALA A 121 -15.40 -21.67 7.21
C ALA A 121 -16.60 -20.75 7.51
N GLN A 122 -17.48 -20.54 6.55
CA GLN A 122 -18.71 -19.76 6.71
C GLN A 122 -19.69 -20.44 7.67
N ASP A 123 -19.92 -21.75 7.50
CA ASP A 123 -20.82 -22.53 8.35
C ASP A 123 -20.31 -22.58 9.80
N LEU A 124 -19.00 -22.78 9.98
CA LEU A 124 -18.40 -22.73 11.32
C LEU A 124 -18.58 -21.37 11.98
N ALA A 125 -18.43 -20.27 11.22
CA ALA A 125 -18.63 -18.93 11.73
C ALA A 125 -20.10 -18.66 12.09
N ASN A 126 -21.06 -19.09 11.25
CA ASN A 126 -22.49 -18.96 11.50
C ASN A 126 -22.89 -19.74 12.76
N ASN A 127 -22.52 -21.01 12.84
CA ASN A 127 -22.80 -21.85 14.00
C ASN A 127 -22.21 -21.26 15.28
N PHE A 128 -20.97 -20.76 15.22
CA PHE A 128 -20.36 -20.08 16.36
C PHE A 128 -21.14 -18.85 16.78
N SER A 129 -21.54 -17.99 15.82
CA SER A 129 -22.30 -16.77 16.12
C SER A 129 -23.63 -17.07 16.81
N GLU A 130 -24.35 -18.09 16.35
CA GLU A 130 -25.64 -18.50 16.93
C GLU A 130 -25.47 -19.03 18.36
N ILE A 131 -24.57 -19.97 18.55
CA ILE A 131 -24.31 -20.56 19.87
C ILE A 131 -23.75 -19.52 20.85
N ALA A 132 -22.87 -18.64 20.38
CA ALA A 132 -22.25 -17.61 21.22
C ALA A 132 -23.24 -16.54 21.68
N LYS A 133 -24.34 -16.31 20.96
CA LYS A 133 -25.46 -15.46 21.41
C LYS A 133 -26.25 -16.05 22.55
N GLU A 134 -26.37 -17.37 22.59
CA GLU A 134 -27.12 -18.09 23.61
C GLU A 134 -26.23 -18.45 24.83
N ASP A 135 -25.10 -19.09 24.60
CA ASP A 135 -24.23 -19.64 25.64
C ASP A 135 -23.14 -18.66 26.11
N GLY A 136 -22.91 -17.56 25.37
CA GLY A 136 -21.85 -16.60 25.61
C GLY A 136 -20.59 -16.87 24.79
N PHE A 137 -19.94 -15.77 24.37
CA PHE A 137 -18.84 -15.77 23.39
C PHE A 137 -17.62 -16.57 23.88
N GLN A 138 -17.14 -16.26 25.09
CA GLN A 138 -15.94 -16.91 25.64
C GLN A 138 -16.20 -18.40 25.91
N MET A 139 -17.36 -18.73 26.47
CA MET A 139 -17.72 -20.12 26.77
C MET A 139 -17.80 -20.96 25.50
N THR A 140 -18.37 -20.39 24.44
CA THR A 140 -18.45 -21.06 23.14
C THR A 140 -17.05 -21.22 22.53
N ALA A 141 -16.21 -20.19 22.60
CA ALA A 141 -14.84 -20.26 22.11
C ALA A 141 -14.01 -21.35 22.84
N ASP A 142 -14.12 -21.44 24.14
CA ASP A 142 -13.43 -22.46 24.96
C ASP A 142 -13.93 -23.87 24.64
N ARG A 143 -15.25 -24.06 24.49
CA ARG A 143 -15.89 -25.35 24.13
C ARG A 143 -15.34 -25.88 22.79
N TYR A 144 -15.21 -25.02 21.79
CA TYR A 144 -14.74 -25.38 20.46
C TYR A 144 -13.24 -25.16 20.26
N ARG A 145 -12.51 -24.74 21.30
CA ARG A 145 -11.07 -24.47 21.28
C ARG A 145 -10.65 -23.42 20.26
N TYR A 146 -11.49 -22.39 20.08
CA TYR A 146 -11.15 -21.24 19.25
C TYR A 146 -10.39 -20.19 20.04
N GLU A 147 -9.36 -19.61 19.41
CA GLU A 147 -8.58 -18.51 19.99
C GLU A 147 -9.40 -17.21 19.94
N VAL A 148 -9.59 -16.57 21.08
CA VAL A 148 -10.19 -15.25 21.19
C VAL A 148 -9.07 -14.20 21.20
N LYS A 149 -9.16 -13.23 20.29
CA LYS A 149 -8.22 -12.10 20.22
C LYS A 149 -8.95 -10.82 20.56
N GLN A 150 -8.34 -10.03 21.45
CA GLN A 150 -8.84 -8.72 21.80
C GLN A 150 -8.17 -7.65 20.93
N THR A 151 -8.96 -6.72 20.38
CA THR A 151 -8.43 -5.56 19.68
C THR A 151 -7.99 -4.49 20.67
N THR A 152 -7.14 -3.57 20.23
CA THR A 152 -6.93 -2.31 20.95
C THR A 152 -8.16 -1.41 20.78
N GLU A 153 -8.30 -0.42 21.67
CA GLU A 153 -9.34 0.62 21.52
C GLU A 153 -9.25 1.29 20.14
N PHE A 154 -10.41 1.55 19.54
CA PHE A 154 -10.47 2.22 18.25
C PHE A 154 -11.70 3.15 18.15
N MET A 155 -11.64 4.06 17.19
CA MET A 155 -12.71 5.01 16.88
C MET A 155 -13.51 4.56 15.66
N ASN A 156 -14.73 5.09 15.49
CA ASN A 156 -15.57 4.84 14.32
C ASN A 156 -14.95 5.45 13.03
N ARG A 157 -14.04 4.71 12.39
CA ARG A 157 -13.35 5.11 11.15
C ARG A 157 -13.34 4.01 10.09
N ASN A 158 -14.37 3.16 10.07
CA ASN A 158 -14.49 2.02 9.15
C ASN A 158 -13.32 1.02 9.22
N TYR A 159 -12.57 1.02 10.33
CA TYR A 159 -11.37 0.21 10.52
C TYR A 159 -11.40 -0.44 11.90
N ILE A 160 -11.17 -1.76 11.94
CA ILE A 160 -11.03 -2.53 13.18
C ILE A 160 -9.57 -3.01 13.28
N PRO A 161 -8.85 -2.70 14.38
CA PRO A 161 -7.46 -3.15 14.56
C PRO A 161 -7.35 -4.67 14.46
N GLY A 162 -6.39 -5.14 13.67
CA GLY A 162 -6.17 -6.56 13.40
C GLY A 162 -7.05 -7.19 12.31
N LEU A 163 -8.14 -6.51 11.89
CA LEU A 163 -9.05 -7.00 10.84
C LEU A 163 -9.06 -6.13 9.58
N GLY A 164 -8.66 -4.85 9.71
CA GLY A 164 -8.60 -3.93 8.58
C GLY A 164 -9.88 -3.14 8.33
N GLN A 165 -10.11 -2.79 7.07
CA GLN A 165 -11.27 -2.00 6.62
C GLN A 165 -12.52 -2.89 6.59
N LEU A 166 -13.45 -2.68 7.54
CA LEU A 166 -14.71 -3.40 7.68
C LEU A 166 -15.85 -2.44 8.03
N PRO A 167 -16.36 -1.65 7.07
CA PRO A 167 -17.36 -0.61 7.34
C PRO A 167 -18.64 -1.14 7.99
N THR A 168 -19.17 -2.26 7.52
CA THR A 168 -20.40 -2.87 8.05
C THR A 168 -20.21 -3.38 9.48
N ALA A 169 -19.12 -4.09 9.74
CA ALA A 169 -18.79 -4.56 11.09
C ALA A 169 -18.51 -3.38 12.04
N THR A 170 -17.78 -2.35 11.58
CA THR A 170 -17.55 -1.14 12.39
C THR A 170 -18.86 -0.43 12.73
N ALA A 171 -19.75 -0.26 11.75
CA ALA A 171 -21.06 0.35 12.00
C ALA A 171 -21.91 -0.42 13.01
N TRP A 172 -21.81 -1.75 12.99
CA TRP A 172 -22.47 -2.59 13.99
C TRP A 172 -21.83 -2.43 15.38
N VAL A 173 -20.49 -2.55 15.50
CA VAL A 173 -19.77 -2.44 16.77
C VAL A 173 -20.09 -1.14 17.52
N PHE A 174 -20.25 -0.02 16.79
CA PHE A 174 -20.59 1.28 17.41
C PHE A 174 -22.07 1.50 17.71
N LYS A 175 -22.93 0.51 17.46
CA LYS A 175 -24.35 0.50 17.82
C LYS A 175 -24.69 -0.57 18.84
N ALA A 176 -23.88 -1.62 18.92
CA ALA A 176 -24.10 -2.79 19.74
C ALA A 176 -23.83 -2.50 21.23
N ASP A 177 -24.52 -3.20 22.10
CA ASP A 177 -24.33 -3.13 23.54
C ASP A 177 -23.09 -3.94 23.98
N LYS A 178 -22.62 -3.67 25.22
CA LYS A 178 -21.56 -4.45 25.83
C LYS A 178 -21.96 -5.93 25.93
N ASN A 179 -21.04 -6.81 25.57
CA ASN A 179 -21.19 -8.27 25.47
C ASN A 179 -22.09 -8.76 24.33
N GLU A 180 -22.62 -7.88 23.50
CA GLU A 180 -23.38 -8.28 22.32
C GLU A 180 -22.48 -8.99 21.31
N VAL A 181 -23.00 -10.08 20.71
CA VAL A 181 -22.30 -10.90 19.71
C VAL A 181 -22.80 -10.55 18.32
N SER A 182 -21.88 -10.32 17.41
CA SER A 182 -22.19 -9.89 16.05
C SER A 182 -22.72 -11.03 15.17
N PRO A 183 -23.41 -10.68 14.08
CA PRO A 183 -23.49 -11.57 12.93
C PRO A 183 -22.09 -11.85 12.35
N VAL A 184 -22.03 -12.75 11.39
CA VAL A 184 -20.78 -13.09 10.67
C VAL A 184 -20.45 -11.99 9.67
N TYR A 185 -19.18 -11.57 9.64
CA TYR A 185 -18.65 -10.65 8.64
C TYR A 185 -17.54 -11.32 7.83
N ARG A 186 -17.56 -11.05 6.53
CA ARG A 186 -16.50 -11.53 5.63
C ARG A 186 -15.31 -10.58 5.67
N THR A 187 -14.11 -11.15 5.68
CA THR A 187 -12.82 -10.45 5.57
C THR A 187 -12.00 -11.05 4.43
N PRO A 188 -10.92 -10.43 3.97
CA PRO A 188 -10.01 -11.05 2.99
C PRO A 188 -9.38 -12.37 3.46
N GLN A 189 -9.36 -12.61 4.77
CA GLN A 189 -8.72 -13.79 5.38
C GLN A 189 -9.74 -14.87 5.81
N GLY A 190 -11.04 -14.62 5.65
CA GLY A 190 -12.10 -15.53 6.06
C GLY A 190 -13.29 -14.83 6.70
N TYR A 191 -13.91 -15.49 7.66
CA TYR A 191 -15.10 -14.98 8.35
C TYR A 191 -14.79 -14.64 9.80
N VAL A 192 -15.39 -13.59 10.33
CA VAL A 192 -15.17 -13.13 11.70
C VAL A 192 -16.49 -12.94 12.42
N VAL A 193 -16.51 -13.35 13.69
CA VAL A 193 -17.56 -13.02 14.65
C VAL A 193 -16.92 -12.17 15.74
N LEU A 194 -17.59 -11.10 16.14
CA LEU A 194 -17.12 -10.10 17.08
C LEU A 194 -17.98 -10.08 18.32
N GLN A 195 -17.38 -9.69 19.45
CA GLN A 195 -18.12 -9.30 20.66
C GLN A 195 -17.62 -7.93 21.13
N VAL A 196 -18.53 -7.07 21.56
CA VAL A 196 -18.16 -5.81 22.20
C VAL A 196 -17.76 -6.09 23.65
N SER A 197 -16.48 -6.07 23.94
CA SER A 197 -15.97 -6.31 25.29
C SER A 197 -16.09 -5.08 26.18
N GLU A 198 -15.88 -3.89 25.63
CA GLU A 198 -15.94 -2.64 26.39
C GLU A 198 -16.33 -1.46 25.50
N ILE A 199 -17.07 -0.52 26.08
CA ILE A 199 -17.51 0.70 25.41
C ILE A 199 -16.93 1.90 26.14
N PHE A 200 -16.12 2.68 25.43
CA PHE A 200 -15.55 3.92 25.94
C PHE A 200 -16.39 5.10 25.43
N PRO A 201 -17.08 5.83 26.30
CA PRO A 201 -17.84 7.00 25.88
C PRO A 201 -16.90 8.05 25.29
N SER A 202 -17.39 8.79 24.29
CA SER A 202 -16.61 9.90 23.76
C SER A 202 -16.43 10.97 24.84
N GLY A 203 -15.19 11.45 25.01
CA GLY A 203 -14.88 12.41 26.04
C GLY A 203 -13.41 12.80 26.04
N PHE A 204 -13.01 13.53 27.07
CA PHE A 204 -11.61 13.87 27.28
C PHE A 204 -10.93 12.75 28.09
N ARG A 205 -9.79 12.29 27.63
CA ARG A 205 -8.96 11.37 28.42
C ARG A 205 -8.43 12.07 29.67
N LEU A 206 -8.25 11.30 30.71
CA LEU A 206 -7.63 11.83 31.94
C LEU A 206 -6.23 12.36 31.65
N TYR A 207 -5.87 13.48 32.29
CA TYR A 207 -4.56 14.13 32.08
C TYR A 207 -3.39 13.18 32.28
N GLU A 208 -3.44 12.30 33.28
CA GLU A 208 -2.35 11.35 33.56
C GLU A 208 -2.14 10.35 32.41
N GLU A 209 -3.18 9.96 31.68
CA GLU A 209 -3.08 9.05 30.52
C GLU A 209 -2.44 9.74 29.32
N VAL A 210 -2.64 11.03 29.16
CA VAL A 210 -2.17 11.79 27.99
C VAL A 210 -1.00 12.72 28.30
N LYS A 211 -0.55 12.77 29.55
CA LYS A 211 0.50 13.67 30.04
C LYS A 211 1.78 13.65 29.18
N ALA A 212 2.26 12.46 28.84
CA ALA A 212 3.44 12.30 27.98
C ALA A 212 3.20 12.86 26.57
N LEU A 213 2.02 12.62 25.99
CA LEU A 213 1.63 13.15 24.70
C LEU A 213 1.51 14.68 24.72
N CYS A 214 0.87 15.22 25.74
CA CYS A 214 0.74 16.66 25.94
C CYS A 214 2.11 17.31 26.12
N LYS A 215 2.99 16.72 26.95
CA LYS A 215 4.36 17.20 27.15
C LYS A 215 5.11 17.27 25.81
N ASN A 216 5.11 16.19 25.03
CA ASN A 216 5.78 16.15 23.73
C ASN A 216 5.23 17.22 22.77
N ARG A 217 3.92 17.42 22.74
CA ARG A 217 3.30 18.47 21.91
C ARG A 217 3.70 19.86 22.32
N VAL A 218 3.68 20.15 23.62
CA VAL A 218 4.10 21.46 24.16
C VAL A 218 5.59 21.70 23.90
N GLU A 219 6.43 20.69 24.06
CA GLU A 219 7.85 20.79 23.72
C GLU A 219 8.09 21.05 22.23
N GLN A 220 7.37 20.37 21.33
CA GLN A 220 7.45 20.65 19.91
C GLN A 220 7.01 22.06 19.56
N GLN A 221 5.92 22.52 20.15
CA GLN A 221 5.43 23.89 19.95
C GLN A 221 6.45 24.91 20.43
N LYS A 222 6.99 24.76 21.64
CA LYS A 222 8.04 25.65 22.17
C LYS A 222 9.30 25.65 21.32
N ARG A 223 9.74 24.50 20.84
CA ARG A 223 10.88 24.40 19.90
C ARG A 223 10.59 25.17 18.60
N LYS A 224 9.37 25.06 18.08
CA LYS A 224 8.96 25.77 16.87
C LYS A 224 8.93 27.28 17.09
N GLU A 225 8.42 27.74 18.23
CA GLU A 225 8.40 29.16 18.60
C GLU A 225 9.82 29.73 18.74
N LEU A 226 10.71 29.00 19.42
CA LEU A 226 12.13 29.39 19.53
C LEU A 226 12.83 29.45 18.18
N ALA A 227 12.58 28.46 17.32
CA ALA A 227 13.12 28.45 15.97
C ALA A 227 12.59 29.61 15.13
N ARG A 228 11.31 29.99 15.30
CA ARG A 228 10.73 31.16 14.64
C ARG A 228 11.41 32.47 15.08
N THR A 229 11.60 32.63 16.38
CA THR A 229 12.30 33.83 16.90
C THR A 229 13.70 33.92 16.30
N TYR A 230 14.43 32.82 16.28
CA TYR A 230 15.76 32.79 15.68
C TYR A 230 15.74 33.03 14.16
N ALA A 231 14.73 32.51 13.46
CA ALA A 231 14.56 32.79 12.04
C ALA A 231 14.27 34.27 11.74
N LEU A 232 13.53 34.98 12.63
CA LEU A 232 13.32 36.43 12.53
C LEU A 232 14.64 37.21 12.69
N GLU A 233 15.49 36.83 13.62
CA GLU A 233 16.83 37.43 13.79
C GLU A 233 17.69 37.23 12.49
N ILE A 234 17.63 36.02 11.90
CA ILE A 234 18.32 35.75 10.63
C ILE A 234 17.76 36.63 9.52
N GLN A 235 16.42 36.78 9.44
CA GLN A 235 15.79 37.64 8.43
C GLN A 235 16.30 39.08 8.50
N GLU A 236 16.47 39.61 9.73
CA GLU A 236 17.02 40.94 9.92
C GLU A 236 18.46 41.07 9.44
N LYS A 237 19.29 40.04 9.70
CA LYS A 237 20.68 39.99 9.21
C LYS A 237 20.72 39.95 7.68
N LEU A 238 19.89 39.13 7.06
CA LEU A 238 19.76 39.06 5.60
C LEU A 238 19.29 40.39 5.00
N ASN A 239 18.36 41.07 5.66
CA ASN A 239 17.86 42.39 5.22
C ASN A 239 18.95 43.50 5.33
N ARG A 240 19.94 43.31 6.20
CA ARG A 240 21.14 44.20 6.30
C ARG A 240 22.21 43.83 5.25
N GLY A 241 21.99 42.81 4.46
CA GLY A 241 22.91 42.36 3.38
C GLY A 241 23.96 41.36 3.83
N GLU A 242 23.80 40.73 5.01
CA GLU A 242 24.67 39.62 5.39
C GLU A 242 24.41 38.40 4.51
N THR A 243 25.46 37.64 4.19
CA THR A 243 25.36 36.42 3.36
C THR A 243 25.00 35.21 4.20
N PHE A 244 24.46 34.16 3.55
CA PHE A 244 24.17 32.88 4.22
C PHE A 244 25.41 32.28 4.87
N GLU A 245 26.54 32.34 4.20
CA GLU A 245 27.83 31.83 4.69
C GLU A 245 28.28 32.57 5.97
N ALA A 246 28.19 33.91 5.98
CA ALA A 246 28.54 34.71 7.15
C ALA A 246 27.65 34.38 8.36
N ILE A 247 26.33 34.21 8.14
CA ILE A 247 25.39 33.88 9.21
C ILE A 247 25.68 32.48 9.79
N VAL A 248 25.98 31.49 8.94
CA VAL A 248 26.30 30.12 9.40
C VAL A 248 27.61 30.07 10.15
N VAL A 249 28.64 30.78 9.66
CA VAL A 249 29.94 30.88 10.38
C VAL A 249 29.80 31.55 11.72
N ALA A 250 28.93 32.57 11.82
CA ALA A 250 28.66 33.29 13.09
C ALA A 250 27.74 32.54 14.06
N ASP A 251 27.21 31.33 13.70
CA ASP A 251 26.41 30.52 14.61
C ASP A 251 27.23 29.44 15.34
N PRO A 252 27.73 29.71 16.54
CA PRO A 252 28.55 28.76 17.32
C PRO A 252 27.71 27.56 17.80
N SER A 253 26.38 27.71 17.84
CA SER A 253 25.46 26.71 18.35
C SER A 253 25.03 25.71 17.26
N ARG A 254 25.42 25.89 16.00
CA ARG A 254 25.06 25.09 14.84
C ARG A 254 23.54 24.85 14.69
N LYS A 255 22.74 25.85 15.03
CA LYS A 255 21.27 25.80 14.88
C LYS A 255 20.83 25.99 13.44
N VAL A 256 21.68 26.57 12.61
CA VAL A 256 21.47 26.72 11.19
C VAL A 256 22.43 25.87 10.39
N SER A 257 21.98 25.41 9.23
CA SER A 257 22.79 24.73 8.26
C SER A 257 22.60 25.38 6.88
N LEU A 258 23.69 25.49 6.13
CA LEU A 258 23.67 25.92 4.73
C LEU A 258 23.88 24.68 3.86
N ASP A 259 23.02 24.51 2.88
CA ASP A 259 23.18 23.48 1.87
C ASP A 259 22.83 24.02 0.49
N SER A 260 23.38 23.40 -0.55
CA SER A 260 23.03 23.66 -1.93
C SER A 260 22.45 22.42 -2.57
N THR A 261 21.50 22.59 -3.46
CA THR A 261 20.89 21.50 -4.19
C THR A 261 21.13 21.65 -5.69
N ILE A 262 21.11 20.52 -6.42
CA ILE A 262 21.08 20.50 -7.87
C ILE A 262 19.71 20.95 -8.38
N GLN A 263 19.60 21.16 -9.69
CA GLN A 263 18.33 21.49 -10.35
C GLN A 263 17.26 20.45 -10.05
N PHE A 264 16.03 20.91 -9.87
CA PHE A 264 14.84 20.08 -9.65
C PHE A 264 13.61 20.68 -10.35
N THR A 265 12.65 19.85 -10.66
CA THR A 265 11.37 20.27 -11.24
C THR A 265 10.33 20.50 -10.16
N ARG A 266 9.27 21.24 -10.47
CA ARG A 266 8.20 21.61 -9.51
C ARG A 266 7.51 20.40 -8.86
N SER A 267 7.47 19.27 -9.53
CA SER A 267 6.81 18.03 -9.06
C SER A 267 7.75 17.06 -8.36
N GLN A 268 9.05 17.28 -8.44
CA GLN A 268 10.07 16.42 -7.82
C GLN A 268 10.32 16.78 -6.35
N ASN A 269 10.90 15.84 -5.63
CA ASN A 269 11.50 16.13 -4.33
C ASN A 269 12.73 17.02 -4.50
N ILE A 270 12.91 17.99 -3.60
CA ILE A 270 14.13 18.79 -3.56
C ILE A 270 15.26 17.87 -3.09
N PRO A 271 16.32 17.68 -3.88
CA PRO A 271 17.44 16.81 -3.49
C PRO A 271 18.00 17.21 -2.13
N LYS A 272 18.34 16.22 -1.28
CA LYS A 272 18.79 16.33 0.12
C LYS A 272 17.74 16.84 1.13
N ILE A 273 16.74 17.62 0.70
CA ILE A 273 15.71 18.20 1.58
C ILE A 273 14.44 17.32 1.61
N GLY A 274 14.09 16.71 0.47
CA GLY A 274 12.90 15.90 0.33
C GLY A 274 11.69 16.72 -0.14
N ARG A 275 10.49 16.24 0.18
CA ARG A 275 9.25 16.90 -0.24
C ARG A 275 8.88 18.02 0.72
N VAL A 276 9.09 19.25 0.30
CA VAL A 276 8.69 20.47 1.02
C VAL A 276 8.01 21.41 0.00
N PRO A 277 6.68 21.32 -0.14
CA PRO A 277 5.94 22.06 -1.16
C PRO A 277 6.12 23.57 -1.07
N GLU A 278 6.26 24.11 0.15
CA GLU A 278 6.43 25.55 0.41
C GLU A 278 7.74 26.06 -0.18
N LEU A 279 8.82 25.31 -0.02
CA LEU A 279 10.12 25.65 -0.59
C LEU A 279 10.11 25.53 -2.11
N ALA A 280 9.51 24.45 -2.64
CA ALA A 280 9.38 24.28 -4.07
C ALA A 280 8.58 25.44 -4.69
N ALA A 281 7.43 25.78 -4.11
CA ALA A 281 6.62 26.91 -4.59
C ALA A 281 7.40 28.22 -4.58
N ALA A 282 8.08 28.55 -3.49
CA ALA A 282 8.89 29.76 -3.37
C ALA A 282 10.05 29.78 -4.38
N ALA A 283 10.76 28.68 -4.57
CA ALA A 283 11.85 28.59 -5.54
C ALA A 283 11.40 28.91 -6.97
N PHE A 284 10.18 28.47 -7.35
CA PHE A 284 9.64 28.73 -8.69
C PHE A 284 9.03 30.15 -8.85
N MET A 285 8.82 30.88 -7.74
CA MET A 285 8.32 32.26 -7.77
C MET A 285 9.43 33.32 -7.65
N LEU A 286 10.53 32.98 -6.96
CA LEU A 286 11.62 33.91 -6.70
C LEU A 286 12.42 34.23 -7.99
N ILE A 287 12.86 35.47 -8.07
CA ILE A 287 13.83 35.89 -9.11
C ILE A 287 15.22 35.33 -8.73
N PRO A 288 15.98 34.76 -9.67
CA PRO A 288 17.35 34.35 -9.41
C PRO A 288 18.21 35.43 -8.77
N GLY A 289 18.99 35.07 -7.75
CA GLY A 289 19.84 35.99 -6.98
C GLY A 289 19.14 36.63 -5.77
N VAL A 290 17.81 36.60 -5.67
CA VAL A 290 17.06 37.18 -4.55
C VAL A 290 16.88 36.14 -3.45
N VAL A 291 17.05 36.59 -2.19
CA VAL A 291 16.80 35.76 -1.00
C VAL A 291 15.30 35.82 -0.66
N SER A 292 14.73 34.66 -0.32
CA SER A 292 13.31 34.58 0.11
C SER A 292 13.08 35.25 1.47
N PRO A 293 11.84 35.66 1.77
CA PRO A 293 11.40 35.82 3.14
C PRO A 293 11.44 34.50 3.89
N ILE A 294 11.12 34.50 5.18
CA ILE A 294 10.98 33.28 5.98
C ILE A 294 9.95 32.35 5.33
N LEU A 295 10.36 31.13 5.07
CA LEU A 295 9.48 30.05 4.60
C LEU A 295 9.29 29.07 5.75
N GLU A 296 8.06 28.91 6.19
CA GLU A 296 7.68 27.99 7.26
C GLU A 296 7.22 26.66 6.65
N SER A 297 7.67 25.54 7.25
CA SER A 297 7.20 24.19 6.94
C SER A 297 6.99 23.40 8.24
N GLU A 298 6.50 22.18 8.12
CA GLU A 298 6.40 21.27 9.27
C GLU A 298 7.78 20.92 9.88
N ARG A 299 8.85 20.97 9.09
CA ARG A 299 10.22 20.61 9.51
C ARG A 299 11.01 21.75 10.11
N GLY A 300 10.57 23.00 9.93
CA GLY A 300 11.27 24.18 10.42
C GLY A 300 11.13 25.39 9.50
N PHE A 301 12.08 26.31 9.62
CA PHE A 301 12.12 27.57 8.89
C PHE A 301 13.29 27.57 7.91
N TYR A 302 13.06 28.15 6.75
CA TYR A 302 14.02 28.13 5.66
C TYR A 302 14.14 29.51 5.01
N PHE A 303 15.33 29.80 4.51
CA PHE A 303 15.62 30.88 3.57
C PHE A 303 16.24 30.23 2.34
N ILE A 304 15.79 30.61 1.17
CA ILE A 304 16.31 30.11 -0.09
C ILE A 304 16.77 31.24 -1.00
N LYS A 305 17.77 30.95 -1.80
CA LYS A 305 18.21 31.82 -2.89
C LYS A 305 18.29 30.95 -4.14
N VAL A 306 17.55 31.31 -5.17
CA VAL A 306 17.61 30.65 -6.47
C VAL A 306 18.89 31.14 -7.16
N LEU A 307 19.78 30.22 -7.47
CA LEU A 307 21.04 30.53 -8.16
C LEU A 307 20.82 30.62 -9.67
N GLU A 308 20.08 29.65 -10.22
CA GLU A 308 19.86 29.53 -11.65
C GLU A 308 18.43 28.99 -11.92
N ARG A 309 17.85 29.37 -13.02
CA ARG A 309 16.58 28.88 -13.53
C ARG A 309 16.70 28.56 -15.01
N THR A 310 16.40 27.34 -15.40
CA THR A 310 16.30 26.95 -16.80
C THR A 310 15.11 27.64 -17.45
N ALA A 311 15.32 28.22 -18.60
CA ALA A 311 14.24 28.77 -19.41
C ALA A 311 13.32 27.63 -19.91
N ILE A 312 12.08 27.99 -20.24
CA ILE A 312 11.15 27.04 -20.88
C ILE A 312 11.66 26.78 -22.29
N ASP A 313 11.78 25.51 -22.65
CA ASP A 313 11.96 25.09 -24.03
C ASP A 313 10.63 25.24 -24.76
N GLU A 314 10.55 26.25 -25.63
CA GLU A 314 9.32 26.60 -26.33
C GLU A 314 8.92 25.52 -27.35
N GLU A 315 9.89 24.87 -28.00
CA GLU A 315 9.63 23.80 -28.98
C GLU A 315 9.01 22.58 -28.27
N ASP A 316 9.63 22.15 -27.17
CA ASP A 316 9.11 21.04 -26.34
C ASP A 316 7.75 21.38 -25.74
N TYR A 317 7.56 22.61 -25.28
CA TYR A 317 6.25 23.07 -24.80
C TYR A 317 5.17 22.98 -25.86
N GLN A 318 5.42 23.47 -27.08
CA GLN A 318 4.45 23.41 -28.17
C GLN A 318 4.13 21.96 -28.56
N ALA A 319 5.14 21.07 -28.58
CA ALA A 319 4.95 19.65 -28.84
C ALA A 319 4.07 18.96 -27.77
N GLN A 320 4.20 19.35 -26.50
CA GLN A 320 3.49 18.73 -25.38
C GLN A 320 2.19 19.45 -25.00
N LYS A 321 1.91 20.62 -25.52
CA LYS A 321 0.81 21.53 -25.13
C LYS A 321 -0.55 20.84 -25.08
N GLU A 322 -0.91 20.10 -26.13
CA GLU A 322 -2.20 19.40 -26.16
C GLU A 322 -2.26 18.25 -25.15
N ASN A 323 -1.20 17.51 -24.95
CA ASN A 323 -1.13 16.46 -23.92
C ASN A 323 -1.25 17.05 -22.51
N ILE A 324 -0.59 18.18 -22.26
CA ILE A 324 -0.71 18.91 -20.99
C ILE A 324 -2.14 19.39 -20.78
N ARG A 325 -2.76 19.97 -21.80
CA ARG A 325 -4.15 20.45 -21.77
C ARG A 325 -5.13 19.32 -21.45
N LEU A 326 -5.01 18.18 -22.14
CA LEU A 326 -5.86 17.01 -21.90
C LEU A 326 -5.69 16.46 -20.48
N ARG A 327 -4.46 16.36 -20.01
CA ARG A 327 -4.18 15.92 -18.63
C ARG A 327 -4.79 16.85 -17.58
N LEU A 328 -4.66 18.16 -17.75
CA LEU A 328 -5.24 19.15 -16.85
C LEU A 328 -6.77 19.14 -16.90
N LEU A 329 -7.34 18.95 -18.08
CA LEU A 329 -8.80 18.81 -18.26
C LEU A 329 -9.33 17.58 -17.53
N ASN A 330 -8.67 16.44 -17.68
CA ASN A 330 -9.03 15.21 -16.98
C ASN A 330 -8.93 15.35 -15.45
N GLN A 331 -7.87 15.98 -14.94
CA GLN A 331 -7.72 16.26 -13.51
C GLN A 331 -8.84 17.18 -12.99
N LYS A 332 -9.17 18.23 -13.75
CA LYS A 332 -10.25 19.16 -13.41
C LYS A 332 -11.61 18.47 -13.42
N SER A 333 -11.86 17.64 -14.42
CA SER A 333 -13.09 16.85 -14.55
C SER A 333 -13.27 15.88 -13.37
N GLN A 334 -12.20 15.17 -12.98
CA GLN A 334 -12.23 14.28 -11.83
C GLN A 334 -12.47 15.02 -10.50
N ARG A 335 -11.80 16.16 -10.29
CA ARG A 335 -12.06 16.99 -9.09
C ARG A 335 -13.51 17.46 -9.06
N PHE A 336 -14.00 18.00 -10.17
CA PHE A 336 -15.39 18.46 -10.29
C PHE A 336 -16.38 17.34 -10.00
N PHE A 337 -16.14 16.13 -10.55
CA PHE A 337 -17.00 14.97 -10.30
C PHE A 337 -16.97 14.56 -8.81
N ASN A 338 -15.80 14.49 -8.20
CA ASN A 338 -15.68 14.15 -6.79
C ASN A 338 -16.36 15.18 -5.88
N ASP A 339 -16.16 16.47 -6.14
CA ASP A 339 -16.80 17.55 -5.38
C ASP A 339 -18.33 17.55 -5.55
N TRP A 340 -18.80 17.29 -6.77
CA TRP A 340 -20.23 17.15 -7.05
C TRP A 340 -20.80 15.91 -6.35
N TYR A 341 -20.10 14.77 -6.45
CA TYR A 341 -20.53 13.53 -5.83
C TYR A 341 -20.60 13.64 -4.30
N GLU A 342 -19.60 14.22 -3.66
CA GLU A 342 -19.61 14.44 -2.22
C GLU A 342 -20.73 15.40 -1.78
N LYS A 343 -20.98 16.46 -2.54
CA LYS A 343 -22.13 17.36 -2.29
C LYS A 343 -23.47 16.65 -2.47
N LEU A 344 -23.59 15.80 -3.49
CA LEU A 344 -24.79 14.99 -3.71
C LEU A 344 -25.01 14.03 -2.54
N LYS A 345 -23.96 13.32 -2.11
CA LYS A 345 -23.99 12.40 -0.98
C LYS A 345 -24.40 13.09 0.34
N GLN A 346 -23.86 14.29 0.60
CA GLN A 346 -24.21 15.08 1.78
C GLN A 346 -25.68 15.55 1.78
N LYS A 347 -26.26 15.81 0.59
CA LYS A 347 -27.65 16.26 0.45
C LYS A 347 -28.67 15.13 0.36
N SER A 348 -28.22 13.91 0.12
CA SER A 348 -29.06 12.74 -0.08
C SER A 348 -29.20 11.95 1.22
N LYS A 349 -30.42 11.47 1.48
CA LYS A 349 -30.65 10.43 2.49
C LYS A 349 -30.29 9.09 1.84
N ILE A 350 -29.11 8.57 2.17
CA ILE A 350 -28.62 7.31 1.59
C ILE A 350 -29.01 6.18 2.52
N GLU A 351 -29.78 5.22 2.01
CA GLU A 351 -30.08 3.95 2.66
C GLU A 351 -29.35 2.85 1.90
N ASP A 352 -28.37 2.24 2.54
CA ASP A 352 -27.57 1.16 1.93
C ASP A 352 -28.13 -0.20 2.33
N ASN A 353 -28.91 -0.78 1.44
CA ASN A 353 -29.54 -2.09 1.62
C ASN A 353 -28.78 -3.22 0.89
N ARG A 354 -27.57 -2.97 0.43
CA ARG A 354 -26.78 -3.98 -0.30
C ARG A 354 -26.56 -5.25 0.52
N SER A 355 -26.41 -5.14 1.82
CA SER A 355 -26.28 -6.28 2.73
C SER A 355 -27.51 -7.22 2.75
N LEU A 356 -28.68 -6.77 2.29
CA LEU A 356 -29.88 -7.61 2.16
C LEU A 356 -29.90 -8.47 0.89
N PHE A 357 -29.13 -8.07 -0.14
CA PHE A 357 -29.15 -8.70 -1.46
C PHE A 357 -27.81 -9.31 -1.86
N PHE A 358 -26.74 -8.81 -1.31
CA PHE A 358 -25.39 -9.30 -1.58
C PHE A 358 -24.78 -9.69 -0.24
N ALA A 359 -24.66 -10.99 0.01
CA ALA A 359 -23.78 -11.46 1.07
C ALA A 359 -22.36 -10.93 0.75
N ALA A 360 -21.85 -10.10 1.61
CA ALA A 360 -20.56 -9.42 1.43
C ALA A 360 -19.41 -10.41 1.41
#